data_57c8e0e19a2c5e7c3172c9fa89761214
#
_entry.id   57c8e0e19a2c5e7c3172c9fa89761214
#
_cell.length_a   1.000
_cell.length_b   1.000
_cell.length_c   1.000
_cell.angle_alpha   90.00
_cell.angle_beta   90.00
_cell.angle_gamma   90.00
#
_symmetry.space_group_name_H-M   'P 1'
#
loop_
_entity.id
_entity.type
_entity.pdbx_description
1 polymer ?
#
loop_
_entity_poly.entity_id
_entity_poly.type
_entity_poly.pdbx_seq_one_letter_code
_entity_poly.pdbx_strand_id
1 'polypeptide(L)'
;MRVLMLGNSFTFANNMPETLANLIDAEVVQHTRGGARLAEQLNPNTKMGGMTQVALENEKWDYVILQEMSNGPITSRESFLNNTVLLCERIRSNGAVPVLYATWAYQKGGKQLESFGMDYDEMYQKMHDTYHEAADQNDALIADVGKCFYEEATKQDIFAEDGCHPNELGSKLAAQVIADAILADQASKTEVAIEPKEEDNDTRLRILYLYQMLLTQTDEDHTLSTKQITDRMMEQHNILVHRTTVPKDIDLLRAAGFEIIGERKRAWEYYLADRKFSVPELKLLIDAVQSSKFITEKKSESLIEKLISLTSETNADKLKRSVHITGRVKSENEKGYYIVDAINEAINVGVKISFYYSELNGKKKEVLRNEGKPYTVSPFDLIWDGDYYYLTGYCDEREVVRTYRVDRIKKQPELSKEKVVKKLEGYNVSKYTTEVFRMFSTDEAVDVTLLCDNCCMNAVVDKFGKKVKISSVGEEQFRTTVKVCTSPTFYRWVFGSSGKIVIEGPVEVRNAYKKMLQKSLDSMN
;
A
#
# COMPACT_ATOMS: atom_id res chain seq x y z
N MET A 1 -16.33 -19.59 -19.83
CA MET A 1 -16.29 -18.52 -18.80
C MET A 1 -16.04 -19.14 -17.43
N ARG A 2 -15.24 -18.49 -16.55
CA ARG A 2 -14.95 -18.94 -15.19
C ARG A 2 -15.37 -17.88 -14.17
N VAL A 3 -16.17 -18.28 -13.18
CA VAL A 3 -16.72 -17.38 -12.16
C VAL A 3 -16.32 -17.88 -10.78
N LEU A 4 -15.79 -16.98 -9.94
CA LEU A 4 -15.49 -17.27 -8.54
C LEU A 4 -16.54 -16.59 -7.65
N MET A 5 -17.14 -17.33 -6.72
CA MET A 5 -18.10 -16.79 -5.74
C MET A 5 -17.49 -16.76 -4.35
N LEU A 6 -17.40 -15.58 -3.77
CA LEU A 6 -16.95 -15.34 -2.40
C LEU A 6 -18.12 -14.96 -1.53
N GLY A 7 -18.53 -15.86 -0.60
CA GLY A 7 -19.73 -15.61 0.17
C GLY A 7 -19.96 -16.59 1.32
N ASN A 8 -21.22 -16.71 1.69
CA ASN A 8 -21.66 -17.55 2.81
C ASN A 8 -22.87 -18.44 2.43
N SER A 9 -23.71 -18.78 3.41
CA SER A 9 -24.89 -19.63 3.18
C SER A 9 -25.87 -19.09 2.14
N PHE A 10 -25.97 -17.80 1.94
CA PHE A 10 -26.81 -17.21 0.90
C PHE A 10 -26.30 -17.53 -0.51
N THR A 11 -25.01 -17.78 -0.66
CA THR A 11 -24.39 -18.20 -1.91
C THR A 11 -24.59 -19.69 -2.19
N PHE A 12 -24.39 -20.58 -1.18
CA PHE A 12 -24.43 -22.03 -1.44
C PHE A 12 -25.81 -22.68 -1.15
N ALA A 13 -26.78 -21.97 -0.58
CA ALA A 13 -28.11 -22.52 -0.31
C ALA A 13 -28.77 -23.05 -1.59
N ASN A 14 -29.47 -24.19 -1.48
CA ASN A 14 -30.27 -24.80 -2.56
C ASN A 14 -29.47 -24.98 -3.86
N ASN A 15 -28.18 -25.24 -3.76
CA ASN A 15 -27.27 -25.46 -4.91
C ASN A 15 -27.24 -24.30 -5.92
N MET A 16 -27.33 -23.06 -5.43
CA MET A 16 -27.41 -21.86 -6.25
C MET A 16 -26.23 -21.69 -7.22
N PRO A 17 -24.94 -22.00 -6.86
CA PRO A 17 -23.81 -21.91 -7.79
C PRO A 17 -23.94 -22.80 -9.03
N GLU A 18 -24.51 -24.01 -8.91
CA GLU A 18 -24.77 -24.89 -10.06
C GLU A 18 -25.93 -24.35 -10.92
N THR A 19 -26.95 -23.79 -10.26
CA THR A 19 -28.04 -23.10 -10.99
C THR A 19 -27.47 -21.94 -11.81
N LEU A 20 -26.60 -21.10 -11.23
CA LEU A 20 -25.93 -20.02 -11.94
C LEU A 20 -25.06 -20.55 -13.09
N ALA A 21 -24.27 -21.60 -12.84
CA ALA A 21 -23.41 -22.21 -13.85
C ALA A 21 -24.19 -22.63 -15.10
N ASN A 22 -25.37 -23.21 -14.90
CA ASN A 22 -26.26 -23.62 -15.99
C ASN A 22 -26.89 -22.43 -16.76
N LEU A 23 -27.18 -21.32 -16.05
CA LEU A 23 -27.80 -20.14 -16.66
C LEU A 23 -26.84 -19.36 -17.57
N ILE A 24 -25.52 -19.37 -17.24
CA ILE A 24 -24.52 -18.59 -17.96
C ILE A 24 -23.49 -19.45 -18.73
N ASP A 25 -23.68 -20.77 -18.78
CA ASP A 25 -22.76 -21.75 -19.38
C ASP A 25 -21.29 -21.52 -18.93
N ALA A 26 -21.07 -21.59 -17.63
CA ALA A 26 -19.79 -21.27 -16.99
C ALA A 26 -19.36 -22.32 -15.98
N GLU A 27 -18.03 -22.39 -15.76
CA GLU A 27 -17.45 -23.01 -14.57
C GLU A 27 -17.59 -22.06 -13.38
N VAL A 28 -18.39 -22.44 -12.37
CA VAL A 28 -18.59 -21.66 -11.15
C VAL A 28 -17.90 -22.34 -9.98
N VAL A 29 -16.90 -21.67 -9.40
CA VAL A 29 -16.18 -22.10 -8.20
C VAL A 29 -16.61 -21.24 -7.03
N GLN A 30 -16.76 -21.86 -5.85
CA GLN A 30 -17.20 -21.14 -4.66
C GLN A 30 -16.22 -21.27 -3.49
N HIS A 31 -15.87 -20.15 -2.87
CA HIS A 31 -15.19 -20.08 -1.59
C HIS A 31 -16.18 -19.56 -0.55
N THR A 32 -16.91 -20.49 0.05
CA THR A 32 -18.04 -20.18 0.93
C THR A 32 -17.95 -20.92 2.26
N ARG A 33 -18.46 -20.30 3.32
CA ARG A 33 -18.63 -20.86 4.66
C ARG A 33 -19.81 -20.19 5.33
N GLY A 34 -20.61 -20.92 6.09
CA GLY A 34 -21.74 -20.36 6.85
C GLY A 34 -21.31 -19.14 7.67
N GLY A 35 -21.96 -18.00 7.47
CA GLY A 35 -21.67 -16.74 8.15
C GLY A 35 -20.34 -16.07 7.79
N ALA A 36 -19.66 -16.48 6.71
CA ALA A 36 -18.43 -15.82 6.26
C ALA A 36 -18.68 -14.35 5.88
N ARG A 37 -17.68 -13.52 6.14
CA ARG A 37 -17.66 -12.09 5.80
C ARG A 37 -16.56 -11.80 4.76
N LEU A 38 -16.70 -10.72 4.01
CA LEU A 38 -15.67 -10.29 3.06
C LEU A 38 -14.32 -10.01 3.75
N ALA A 39 -14.33 -9.54 4.99
CA ALA A 39 -13.12 -9.40 5.82
C ALA A 39 -12.35 -10.72 5.99
N GLU A 40 -13.04 -11.86 6.06
CA GLU A 40 -12.42 -13.18 6.16
C GLU A 40 -11.77 -13.58 4.84
N GLN A 41 -12.38 -13.25 3.70
CA GLN A 41 -11.84 -13.48 2.37
C GLN A 41 -10.54 -12.69 2.10
N LEU A 42 -10.39 -11.55 2.75
CA LEU A 42 -9.17 -10.72 2.68
C LEU A 42 -8.03 -11.22 3.56
N ASN A 43 -8.32 -11.98 4.62
CA ASN A 43 -7.33 -12.40 5.59
C ASN A 43 -6.66 -13.73 5.19
N PRO A 44 -5.41 -13.71 4.68
CA PRO A 44 -4.73 -14.93 4.20
C PRO A 44 -4.46 -15.97 5.29
N ASN A 45 -4.57 -15.58 6.57
CA ASN A 45 -4.40 -16.51 7.69
C ASN A 45 -5.68 -17.30 8.02
N THR A 46 -6.80 -16.99 7.39
CA THR A 46 -8.01 -17.80 7.46
C THR A 46 -8.02 -18.82 6.32
N LYS A 47 -8.76 -19.92 6.49
CA LYS A 47 -8.92 -20.90 5.43
C LYS A 47 -9.51 -20.26 4.16
N MET A 48 -10.55 -19.43 4.32
CA MET A 48 -11.23 -18.79 3.20
C MET A 48 -10.32 -17.77 2.50
N GLY A 49 -9.68 -16.88 3.26
CA GLY A 49 -8.79 -15.87 2.70
C GLY A 49 -7.55 -16.46 2.05
N GLY A 50 -6.98 -17.55 2.59
CA GLY A 50 -5.89 -18.27 1.95
C GLY A 50 -6.29 -18.89 0.62
N MET A 51 -7.47 -19.53 0.55
CA MET A 51 -8.01 -20.05 -0.72
C MET A 51 -8.26 -18.95 -1.74
N THR A 52 -8.87 -17.83 -1.30
CA THR A 52 -9.16 -16.68 -2.17
C THR A 52 -7.89 -16.01 -2.69
N GLN A 53 -6.87 -15.87 -1.85
CA GLN A 53 -5.58 -15.36 -2.28
C GLN A 53 -4.97 -16.25 -3.36
N VAL A 54 -4.90 -17.56 -3.13
CA VAL A 54 -4.34 -18.52 -4.09
C VAL A 54 -5.10 -18.49 -5.42
N ALA A 55 -6.44 -18.44 -5.38
CA ALA A 55 -7.26 -18.39 -6.58
C ALA A 55 -7.04 -17.10 -7.38
N LEU A 56 -6.98 -15.93 -6.72
CA LEU A 56 -6.76 -14.65 -7.40
C LEU A 56 -5.31 -14.44 -7.87
N GLU A 57 -4.33 -15.10 -7.25
CA GLU A 57 -2.92 -14.99 -7.67
C GLU A 57 -2.55 -15.98 -8.79
N ASN A 58 -3.12 -17.21 -8.77
CA ASN A 58 -2.64 -18.30 -9.62
C ASN A 58 -3.63 -18.76 -10.71
N GLU A 59 -4.88 -18.34 -10.64
CA GLU A 59 -5.91 -18.72 -11.61
C GLU A 59 -6.48 -17.49 -12.31
N LYS A 60 -7.08 -17.68 -13.49
CA LYS A 60 -7.76 -16.61 -14.22
C LYS A 60 -9.26 -16.75 -14.10
N TRP A 61 -9.90 -15.63 -13.83
CA TRP A 61 -11.33 -15.50 -13.65
C TRP A 61 -11.89 -14.46 -14.60
N ASP A 62 -13.09 -14.67 -15.09
CA ASP A 62 -13.82 -13.66 -15.87
C ASP A 62 -14.60 -12.74 -14.94
N TYR A 63 -15.27 -13.31 -13.92
CA TYR A 63 -16.03 -12.59 -12.91
C TYR A 63 -15.74 -13.12 -11.52
N VAL A 64 -15.75 -12.23 -10.52
CA VAL A 64 -15.70 -12.60 -9.11
C VAL A 64 -16.84 -11.94 -8.36
N ILE A 65 -17.72 -12.78 -7.79
CA ILE A 65 -18.93 -12.36 -7.10
C ILE A 65 -18.66 -12.22 -5.61
N LEU A 66 -18.99 -11.07 -5.04
CA LEU A 66 -18.78 -10.71 -3.64
C LEU A 66 -20.12 -10.65 -2.89
N GLN A 67 -20.30 -11.50 -1.87
CA GLN A 67 -21.47 -11.53 -1.02
C GLN A 67 -21.06 -11.42 0.45
N GLU A 68 -21.53 -10.36 1.13
CA GLU A 68 -21.27 -10.09 2.56
C GLU A 68 -22.26 -10.86 3.45
N MET A 69 -21.96 -10.96 4.75
CA MET A 69 -22.89 -11.52 5.74
C MET A 69 -24.23 -10.77 5.71
N SER A 70 -25.33 -11.50 5.92
CA SER A 70 -26.72 -11.07 5.69
C SER A 70 -27.08 -9.64 6.12
N ASN A 71 -26.65 -9.20 7.31
CA ASN A 71 -26.89 -7.84 7.82
C ASN A 71 -25.61 -6.99 7.94
N GLY A 72 -24.49 -7.50 7.41
CA GLY A 72 -23.17 -6.85 7.46
C GLY A 72 -23.17 -5.42 6.89
N PRO A 73 -23.83 -5.18 5.74
CA PRO A 73 -23.92 -3.83 5.15
C PRO A 73 -24.58 -2.79 6.07
N ILE A 74 -25.39 -3.21 7.03
CA ILE A 74 -26.00 -2.31 8.04
C ILE A 74 -25.17 -2.29 9.32
N THR A 75 -24.86 -3.44 9.89
CA THR A 75 -24.24 -3.55 11.23
C THR A 75 -22.74 -3.25 11.25
N SER A 76 -22.09 -3.35 10.11
CA SER A 76 -20.66 -3.16 9.93
C SER A 76 -20.34 -2.43 8.62
N ARG A 77 -21.13 -1.37 8.33
CA ARG A 77 -21.13 -0.66 7.06
C ARG A 77 -19.72 -0.20 6.61
N GLU A 78 -18.97 0.48 7.47
CA GLU A 78 -17.61 0.95 7.14
C GLU A 78 -16.68 -0.22 6.80
N SER A 79 -16.75 -1.30 7.59
CA SER A 79 -15.95 -2.50 7.31
C SER A 79 -16.33 -3.15 5.99
N PHE A 80 -17.63 -3.20 5.66
CA PHE A 80 -18.10 -3.71 4.38
C PHE A 80 -17.57 -2.88 3.20
N LEU A 81 -17.74 -1.55 3.25
CA LEU A 81 -17.25 -0.65 2.19
C LEU A 81 -15.73 -0.79 1.98
N ASN A 82 -14.95 -0.73 3.06
CA ASN A 82 -13.50 -0.84 2.99
C ASN A 82 -13.03 -2.21 2.46
N ASN A 83 -13.66 -3.30 2.91
CA ASN A 83 -13.31 -4.64 2.42
C ASN A 83 -13.69 -4.84 0.95
N THR A 84 -14.78 -4.23 0.50
CA THR A 84 -15.20 -4.26 -0.91
C THR A 84 -14.17 -3.56 -1.79
N VAL A 85 -13.67 -2.38 -1.39
CA VAL A 85 -12.59 -1.69 -2.12
C VAL A 85 -11.38 -2.60 -2.31
N LEU A 86 -10.88 -3.18 -1.21
CA LEU A 86 -9.69 -4.03 -1.25
C LEU A 86 -9.88 -5.31 -2.09
N LEU A 87 -11.07 -5.91 -2.06
CA LEU A 87 -11.37 -7.09 -2.89
C LEU A 87 -11.51 -6.70 -4.36
N CYS A 88 -12.19 -5.62 -4.68
CA CYS A 88 -12.33 -5.13 -6.05
C CYS A 88 -10.96 -4.81 -6.69
N GLU A 89 -10.05 -4.20 -5.93
CA GLU A 89 -8.67 -3.96 -6.39
C GLU A 89 -7.94 -5.28 -6.72
N ARG A 90 -8.03 -6.28 -5.84
CA ARG A 90 -7.42 -7.59 -6.08
C ARG A 90 -8.02 -8.33 -7.27
N ILE A 91 -9.35 -8.26 -7.41
CA ILE A 91 -10.09 -8.88 -8.52
C ILE A 91 -9.65 -8.26 -9.85
N ARG A 92 -9.58 -6.94 -9.93
CA ARG A 92 -9.10 -6.26 -11.16
C ARG A 92 -7.63 -6.54 -11.45
N SER A 93 -6.80 -6.67 -10.44
CA SER A 93 -5.39 -7.08 -10.61
C SER A 93 -5.25 -8.50 -11.18
N ASN A 94 -6.24 -9.36 -10.96
CA ASN A 94 -6.35 -10.67 -11.62
C ASN A 94 -6.80 -10.56 -13.09
N GLY A 95 -7.45 -9.44 -13.48
CA GLY A 95 -8.08 -9.21 -14.77
C GLY A 95 -9.57 -9.53 -14.78
N ALA A 96 -10.17 -9.92 -13.65
CA ALA A 96 -11.58 -10.25 -13.52
C ALA A 96 -12.46 -9.02 -13.23
N VAL A 97 -13.74 -9.14 -13.52
CA VAL A 97 -14.75 -8.12 -13.21
C VAL A 97 -15.39 -8.42 -11.84
N PRO A 98 -15.38 -7.46 -10.89
CA PRO A 98 -16.07 -7.62 -9.62
C PRO A 98 -17.57 -7.44 -9.78
N VAL A 99 -18.36 -8.33 -9.16
CA VAL A 99 -19.83 -8.29 -9.13
C VAL A 99 -20.29 -8.29 -7.69
N LEU A 100 -21.01 -7.28 -7.26
CA LEU A 100 -21.61 -7.22 -5.93
C LEU A 100 -22.96 -7.96 -5.94
N TYR A 101 -23.03 -9.02 -5.15
CA TYR A 101 -24.27 -9.74 -4.88
C TYR A 101 -25.01 -9.02 -3.75
N ALA A 102 -25.86 -8.03 -4.09
CA ALA A 102 -26.67 -7.30 -3.13
C ALA A 102 -27.74 -8.20 -2.52
N THR A 103 -27.63 -8.47 -1.23
CA THR A 103 -28.56 -9.32 -0.50
C THR A 103 -29.78 -8.54 0.02
N TRP A 104 -30.74 -9.22 0.61
CA TRP A 104 -32.11 -8.76 0.90
C TRP A 104 -32.37 -8.51 2.39
N ALA A 105 -33.43 -7.77 2.67
CA ALA A 105 -34.00 -7.65 4.02
C ALA A 105 -34.63 -8.98 4.47
N TYR A 106 -34.60 -9.25 5.77
CA TYR A 106 -35.24 -10.43 6.34
C TYR A 106 -36.77 -10.41 6.07
N GLN A 107 -37.40 -11.59 6.06
CA GLN A 107 -38.82 -11.77 5.74
C GLN A 107 -39.69 -10.84 6.57
N LYS A 108 -40.60 -10.10 5.91
CA LYS A 108 -41.58 -9.21 6.55
C LYS A 108 -42.49 -9.98 7.52
N GLY A 109 -42.53 -9.53 8.78
CA GLY A 109 -43.28 -10.22 9.84
C GLY A 109 -42.62 -11.51 10.35
N GLY A 110 -41.40 -11.81 9.92
CA GLY A 110 -40.59 -12.96 10.39
C GLY A 110 -39.89 -12.66 11.70
N LYS A 111 -39.69 -13.71 12.51
CA LYS A 111 -38.99 -13.62 13.83
C LYS A 111 -37.59 -13.01 13.73
N GLN A 112 -36.90 -13.26 12.63
CA GLN A 112 -35.53 -12.76 12.43
C GLN A 112 -35.52 -11.22 12.29
N LEU A 113 -36.47 -10.67 11.54
CA LEU A 113 -36.63 -9.22 11.40
C LEU A 113 -37.08 -8.58 12.72
N GLU A 114 -38.04 -9.19 13.43
CA GLU A 114 -38.46 -8.72 14.75
C GLU A 114 -37.29 -8.69 15.74
N SER A 115 -36.46 -9.75 15.77
CA SER A 115 -35.28 -9.83 16.62
C SER A 115 -34.20 -8.80 16.25
N PHE A 116 -34.14 -8.43 14.96
CA PHE A 116 -33.19 -7.42 14.49
C PHE A 116 -33.64 -5.99 14.86
N GLY A 117 -34.95 -5.83 15.16
CA GLY A 117 -35.50 -4.59 15.70
C GLY A 117 -35.56 -3.43 14.69
N MET A 118 -35.73 -3.74 13.41
CA MET A 118 -35.80 -2.76 12.33
C MET A 118 -37.07 -3.04 11.47
N ASP A 119 -37.66 -2.00 10.89
CA ASP A 119 -38.76 -2.15 9.92
C ASP A 119 -38.25 -2.78 8.61
N TYR A 120 -39.12 -3.51 7.93
CA TYR A 120 -38.79 -4.21 6.68
C TYR A 120 -38.30 -3.26 5.58
N ASP A 121 -39.05 -2.17 5.39
CA ASP A 121 -38.77 -1.20 4.34
C ASP A 121 -37.48 -0.41 4.68
N GLU A 122 -37.28 -0.12 5.98
CA GLU A 122 -36.05 0.50 6.47
C GLU A 122 -34.82 -0.42 6.27
N MET A 123 -34.97 -1.72 6.60
CA MET A 123 -33.87 -2.68 6.38
C MET A 123 -33.52 -2.81 4.90
N TYR A 124 -34.55 -2.93 4.03
CA TYR A 124 -34.35 -2.97 2.59
C TYR A 124 -33.62 -1.73 2.10
N GLN A 125 -34.08 -0.53 2.45
CA GLN A 125 -33.47 0.71 1.97
C GLN A 125 -32.02 0.85 2.39
N LYS A 126 -31.70 0.55 3.64
CA LYS A 126 -30.32 0.60 4.13
C LYS A 126 -29.40 -0.41 3.44
N MET A 127 -29.89 -1.63 3.19
CA MET A 127 -29.13 -2.64 2.44
C MET A 127 -28.89 -2.18 1.01
N HIS A 128 -29.94 -1.78 0.32
CA HIS A 128 -29.90 -1.29 -1.06
C HIS A 128 -28.91 -0.13 -1.21
N ASP A 129 -29.05 0.93 -0.41
CA ASP A 129 -28.20 2.12 -0.52
C ASP A 129 -26.72 1.79 -0.25
N THR A 130 -26.45 0.92 0.72
CA THR A 130 -25.06 0.55 1.05
C THR A 130 -24.41 -0.29 -0.05
N TYR A 131 -25.15 -1.22 -0.69
CA TYR A 131 -24.62 -2.01 -1.80
C TYR A 131 -24.43 -1.16 -3.06
N HIS A 132 -25.36 -0.25 -3.36
CA HIS A 132 -25.22 0.67 -4.49
C HIS A 132 -24.05 1.63 -4.30
N GLU A 133 -23.89 2.20 -3.10
CA GLU A 133 -22.72 3.01 -2.78
C GLU A 133 -21.41 2.22 -2.97
N ALA A 134 -21.36 0.97 -2.51
CA ALA A 134 -20.18 0.12 -2.69
C ALA A 134 -19.91 -0.19 -4.18
N ALA A 135 -20.98 -0.39 -4.99
CA ALA A 135 -20.84 -0.60 -6.42
C ALA A 135 -20.31 0.64 -7.13
N ASP A 136 -20.91 1.79 -6.87
CA ASP A 136 -20.53 3.08 -7.48
C ASP A 136 -19.09 3.48 -7.12
N GLN A 137 -18.71 3.36 -5.84
CA GLN A 137 -17.35 3.67 -5.39
C GLN A 137 -16.27 2.81 -6.05
N ASN A 138 -16.65 1.60 -6.46
CA ASN A 138 -15.71 0.63 -7.01
C ASN A 138 -15.91 0.36 -8.49
N ASP A 139 -16.79 1.07 -9.19
CA ASP A 139 -17.13 0.75 -10.60
C ASP A 139 -17.36 -0.76 -10.79
N ALA A 140 -18.10 -1.38 -9.84
CA ALA A 140 -18.37 -2.80 -9.83
C ALA A 140 -19.79 -3.08 -10.35
N LEU A 141 -19.96 -4.21 -11.03
CA LEU A 141 -21.31 -4.65 -11.40
C LEU A 141 -22.12 -4.93 -10.12
N ILE A 142 -23.42 -4.68 -10.18
CA ILE A 142 -24.32 -5.00 -9.11
C ILE A 142 -25.38 -6.00 -9.60
N ALA A 143 -25.51 -7.14 -8.91
CA ALA A 143 -26.62 -8.05 -9.01
C ALA A 143 -27.60 -7.73 -7.87
N ASP A 144 -28.62 -6.92 -8.15
CA ASP A 144 -29.51 -6.37 -7.13
C ASP A 144 -30.61 -7.37 -6.75
N VAL A 145 -30.20 -8.47 -6.13
CA VAL A 145 -31.10 -9.53 -5.66
C VAL A 145 -32.00 -9.01 -4.55
N GLY A 146 -31.50 -8.08 -3.72
CA GLY A 146 -32.29 -7.45 -2.65
C GLY A 146 -33.54 -6.75 -3.17
N LYS A 147 -33.42 -6.03 -4.29
CA LYS A 147 -34.54 -5.40 -4.98
C LYS A 147 -35.53 -6.45 -5.51
N CYS A 148 -35.04 -7.49 -6.17
CA CYS A 148 -35.86 -8.59 -6.66
C CYS A 148 -36.64 -9.25 -5.51
N PHE A 149 -36.00 -9.51 -4.37
CA PHE A 149 -36.66 -10.07 -3.19
C PHE A 149 -37.72 -9.12 -2.60
N TYR A 150 -37.44 -7.83 -2.56
CA TYR A 150 -38.38 -6.83 -2.08
C TYR A 150 -39.68 -6.79 -2.93
N GLU A 151 -39.52 -6.92 -4.26
CA GLU A 151 -40.66 -6.92 -5.21
C GLU A 151 -41.43 -8.26 -5.23
N GLU A 152 -40.74 -9.39 -5.06
CA GLU A 152 -41.33 -10.73 -5.18
C GLU A 152 -41.86 -11.29 -3.86
N ALA A 153 -41.33 -10.91 -2.71
CA ALA A 153 -41.75 -11.43 -1.40
C ALA A 153 -43.22 -11.18 -1.05
N THR A 154 -43.85 -10.21 -1.72
CA THR A 154 -45.30 -9.95 -1.57
C THR A 154 -46.19 -10.84 -2.45
N LYS A 155 -45.61 -11.50 -3.47
CA LYS A 155 -46.30 -12.28 -4.49
C LYS A 155 -46.16 -13.79 -4.25
N GLN A 156 -45.04 -14.20 -3.69
CA GLN A 156 -44.69 -15.60 -3.51
C GLN A 156 -43.77 -15.81 -2.31
N ASP A 157 -43.81 -17.00 -1.73
CA ASP A 157 -42.93 -17.36 -0.63
C ASP A 157 -41.55 -17.74 -1.17
N ILE A 158 -40.54 -16.92 -0.86
CA ILE A 158 -39.15 -17.05 -1.34
C ILE A 158 -38.17 -17.25 -0.20
N PHE A 159 -38.65 -17.31 1.05
CA PHE A 159 -37.82 -17.52 2.25
C PHE A 159 -37.93 -18.95 2.77
N ALA A 160 -36.89 -19.43 3.42
CA ALA A 160 -36.92 -20.61 4.25
C ALA A 160 -37.67 -20.33 5.58
N GLU A 161 -37.95 -21.36 6.37
CA GLU A 161 -38.67 -21.26 7.65
C GLU A 161 -38.03 -20.27 8.66
N ASP A 162 -36.71 -19.98 8.53
CA ASP A 162 -36.02 -19.03 9.41
C ASP A 162 -36.26 -17.56 9.04
N GLY A 163 -36.91 -17.29 7.91
CA GLY A 163 -37.20 -15.94 7.43
C GLY A 163 -35.97 -15.11 7.04
N CYS A 164 -34.85 -15.77 6.86
CA CYS A 164 -33.55 -15.14 6.51
C CYS A 164 -32.95 -15.77 5.25
N HIS A 165 -32.81 -17.10 5.22
CA HIS A 165 -32.28 -17.82 4.07
C HIS A 165 -33.29 -17.90 2.94
N PRO A 166 -32.85 -18.01 1.68
CA PRO A 166 -33.75 -18.25 0.56
C PRO A 166 -34.21 -19.72 0.57
N ASN A 167 -35.46 -19.97 0.17
CA ASN A 167 -35.86 -21.30 -0.21
C ASN A 167 -35.41 -21.64 -1.65
N GLU A 168 -35.82 -22.75 -2.24
CA GLU A 168 -35.41 -23.13 -3.60
C GLU A 168 -35.78 -22.09 -4.65
N LEU A 169 -36.95 -21.48 -4.53
CA LEU A 169 -37.41 -20.44 -5.44
C LEU A 169 -36.60 -19.16 -5.27
N GLY A 170 -36.35 -18.73 -4.04
CA GLY A 170 -35.52 -17.57 -3.74
C GLY A 170 -34.09 -17.75 -4.26
N SER A 171 -33.49 -18.94 -4.12
CA SER A 171 -32.18 -19.22 -4.67
C SER A 171 -32.15 -19.21 -6.21
N LYS A 172 -33.18 -19.67 -6.88
CA LYS A 172 -33.31 -19.57 -8.35
C LYS A 172 -33.43 -18.12 -8.80
N LEU A 173 -34.24 -17.30 -8.11
CA LEU A 173 -34.31 -15.86 -8.39
C LEU A 173 -32.98 -15.17 -8.21
N ALA A 174 -32.26 -15.47 -7.14
CA ALA A 174 -30.92 -14.93 -6.89
C ALA A 174 -29.94 -15.30 -8.03
N ALA A 175 -29.91 -16.58 -8.43
CA ALA A 175 -29.09 -17.03 -9.55
C ALA A 175 -29.44 -16.32 -10.87
N GLN A 176 -30.74 -16.10 -11.14
CA GLN A 176 -31.21 -15.41 -12.34
C GLN A 176 -30.73 -13.95 -12.37
N VAL A 177 -30.90 -13.20 -11.28
CA VAL A 177 -30.47 -11.78 -11.21
C VAL A 177 -28.95 -11.66 -11.38
N ILE A 178 -28.19 -12.59 -10.80
CA ILE A 178 -26.73 -12.62 -10.99
C ILE A 178 -26.39 -12.96 -12.45
N ALA A 179 -27.08 -13.93 -13.05
CA ALA A 179 -26.89 -14.28 -14.44
C ALA A 179 -27.19 -13.09 -15.37
N ASP A 180 -28.31 -12.41 -15.15
CA ASP A 180 -28.72 -11.25 -15.95
C ASP A 180 -27.69 -10.12 -15.89
N ALA A 181 -27.12 -9.84 -14.72
CA ALA A 181 -26.07 -8.83 -14.56
C ALA A 181 -24.79 -9.20 -15.34
N ILE A 182 -24.37 -10.46 -15.29
CA ILE A 182 -23.19 -10.95 -16.02
C ILE A 182 -23.44 -10.94 -17.53
N LEU A 183 -24.59 -11.45 -17.97
CA LEU A 183 -24.95 -11.52 -19.40
C LEU A 183 -25.13 -10.12 -20.01
N ALA A 184 -25.68 -9.18 -19.28
CA ALA A 184 -25.79 -7.78 -19.72
C ALA A 184 -24.41 -7.15 -19.91
N ASP A 185 -23.46 -7.38 -18.99
CA ASP A 185 -22.08 -6.91 -19.15
C ASP A 185 -21.38 -7.58 -20.35
N GLN A 186 -21.59 -8.87 -20.58
CA GLN A 186 -21.06 -9.55 -21.76
C GLN A 186 -21.66 -9.03 -23.06
N ALA A 187 -22.98 -8.80 -23.09
CA ALA A 187 -23.65 -8.23 -24.25
C ALA A 187 -23.10 -6.84 -24.57
N SER A 188 -22.92 -6.01 -23.56
CA SER A 188 -22.31 -4.67 -23.73
C SER A 188 -20.89 -4.74 -24.29
N LYS A 189 -20.08 -5.71 -23.85
CA LYS A 189 -18.72 -5.96 -24.38
C LYS A 189 -18.75 -6.52 -25.81
N THR A 190 -19.78 -7.30 -26.14
CA THR A 190 -19.92 -7.88 -27.48
C THR A 190 -20.46 -6.83 -28.47
N GLU A 191 -21.33 -5.93 -28.04
CA GLU A 191 -21.79 -4.80 -28.85
C GLU A 191 -20.68 -3.79 -29.14
N VAL A 192 -19.70 -3.64 -28.26
CA VAL A 192 -18.50 -2.81 -28.48
C VAL A 192 -17.56 -3.43 -29.54
N ALA A 193 -17.72 -4.69 -29.88
CA ALA A 193 -16.91 -5.38 -30.91
C ALA A 193 -17.49 -5.29 -32.34
N ILE A 194 -18.58 -4.53 -32.58
CA ILE A 194 -19.25 -4.42 -33.89
C ILE A 194 -19.21 -2.98 -34.37
N GLU A 195 -18.46 -2.78 -35.46
CA GLU A 195 -18.35 -1.65 -36.38
C GLU A 195 -17.74 -0.32 -35.83
N PRO A 196 -16.90 0.36 -36.64
CA PRO A 196 -16.39 1.68 -36.34
C PRO A 196 -17.55 2.67 -36.32
N LYS A 197 -17.98 3.09 -35.13
CA LYS A 197 -18.95 4.19 -34.99
C LYS A 197 -18.32 5.48 -35.42
N GLU A 198 -19.00 6.15 -36.34
CA GLU A 198 -18.67 7.49 -36.82
C GLU A 198 -18.63 8.52 -35.68
N GLU A 199 -17.53 9.17 -35.59
CA GLU A 199 -17.12 10.53 -35.14
C GLU A 199 -17.58 11.14 -33.80
N ASP A 200 -18.64 10.76 -33.07
CA ASP A 200 -19.15 11.67 -32.03
C ASP A 200 -18.88 11.27 -30.56
N ASN A 201 -18.57 10.01 -30.27
CA ASN A 201 -18.25 9.58 -28.89
C ASN A 201 -16.75 9.46 -28.59
N ASP A 202 -15.94 9.49 -29.62
CA ASP A 202 -14.51 9.18 -29.55
C ASP A 202 -13.58 10.35 -29.33
N THR A 203 -14.05 11.60 -29.50
CA THR A 203 -13.14 12.75 -29.45
C THR A 203 -12.48 12.91 -28.08
N ARG A 204 -13.22 12.70 -26.99
CA ARG A 204 -12.70 12.83 -25.62
C ARG A 204 -11.77 11.66 -25.26
N LEU A 205 -12.16 10.44 -25.57
CA LEU A 205 -11.35 9.23 -25.35
C LEU A 205 -10.10 9.25 -26.24
N ARG A 206 -10.23 9.69 -27.51
CA ARG A 206 -9.11 9.82 -28.44
C ARG A 206 -7.99 10.69 -27.88
N ILE A 207 -8.33 11.85 -27.31
CA ILE A 207 -7.34 12.75 -26.72
C ILE A 207 -6.66 12.12 -25.50
N LEU A 208 -7.40 11.41 -24.67
CA LEU A 208 -6.85 10.69 -23.52
C LEU A 208 -5.90 9.57 -23.96
N TYR A 209 -6.29 8.77 -24.94
CA TYR A 209 -5.42 7.73 -25.49
C TYR A 209 -4.19 8.30 -26.19
N LEU A 210 -4.34 9.41 -26.92
CA LEU A 210 -3.19 10.12 -27.50
C LEU A 210 -2.21 10.56 -26.42
N TYR A 211 -2.70 11.17 -25.34
CA TYR A 211 -1.87 11.56 -24.20
C TYR A 211 -1.18 10.36 -23.58
N GLN A 212 -1.90 9.28 -23.30
CA GLN A 212 -1.36 8.06 -22.74
C GLN A 212 -0.28 7.43 -23.65
N MET A 213 -0.52 7.38 -24.96
CA MET A 213 0.43 6.90 -25.95
C MET A 213 1.71 7.75 -25.95
N LEU A 214 1.59 9.08 -25.95
CA LEU A 214 2.75 9.96 -25.88
C LEU A 214 3.49 9.81 -24.54
N LEU A 215 2.77 9.64 -23.43
CA LEU A 215 3.36 9.44 -22.11
C LEU A 215 4.16 8.15 -22.01
N THR A 216 3.64 7.04 -22.55
CA THR A 216 4.23 5.70 -22.40
C THR A 216 5.20 5.32 -23.52
N GLN A 217 4.96 5.79 -24.73
CA GLN A 217 5.65 5.28 -25.94
C GLN A 217 6.61 6.28 -26.58
N THR A 218 6.75 7.50 -26.02
CA THR A 218 7.66 8.52 -26.59
C THR A 218 8.64 9.06 -25.54
N ASP A 219 9.75 9.55 -26.02
CA ASP A 219 10.75 10.37 -25.33
C ASP A 219 11.57 11.16 -26.36
N GLU A 220 12.58 11.91 -25.92
CA GLU A 220 13.44 12.72 -26.80
C GLU A 220 14.10 11.91 -27.93
N ASP A 221 14.46 10.67 -27.66
CA ASP A 221 15.11 9.76 -28.62
C ASP A 221 14.10 8.95 -29.45
N HIS A 222 12.87 8.79 -28.94
CA HIS A 222 11.83 7.92 -29.53
C HIS A 222 10.54 8.71 -29.74
N THR A 223 10.41 9.25 -30.93
CA THR A 223 9.27 10.07 -31.33
C THR A 223 8.25 9.26 -32.14
N LEU A 224 7.01 9.66 -32.16
CA LEU A 224 5.95 9.08 -32.99
C LEU A 224 5.53 10.01 -34.11
N SER A 225 5.57 9.51 -35.35
CA SER A 225 5.02 10.22 -36.50
C SER A 225 3.49 10.21 -36.48
N THR A 226 2.87 11.19 -37.15
CA THR A 226 1.41 11.27 -37.32
C THR A 226 0.83 9.93 -37.84
N LYS A 227 1.55 9.26 -38.75
CA LYS A 227 1.12 7.94 -39.27
C LYS A 227 1.15 6.88 -38.17
N GLN A 228 2.24 6.78 -37.41
CA GLN A 228 2.34 5.79 -36.32
C GLN A 228 1.28 6.04 -35.24
N ILE A 229 0.95 7.29 -34.96
CA ILE A 229 -0.13 7.63 -34.02
C ILE A 229 -1.46 7.13 -34.55
N THR A 230 -1.80 7.40 -35.81
CA THR A 230 -3.07 6.92 -36.41
C THR A 230 -3.16 5.42 -36.47
N ASP A 231 -2.06 4.73 -36.85
CA ASP A 231 -2.01 3.28 -36.94
C ASP A 231 -2.19 2.65 -35.55
N ARG A 232 -1.48 3.15 -34.52
CA ARG A 232 -1.61 2.63 -33.14
C ARG A 232 -2.96 2.97 -32.50
N MET A 233 -3.56 4.12 -32.81
CA MET A 233 -4.93 4.42 -32.36
C MET A 233 -5.92 3.38 -32.86
N MET A 234 -5.78 2.98 -34.11
CA MET A 234 -6.62 1.91 -34.67
C MET A 234 -6.29 0.55 -34.07
N GLU A 235 -5.01 0.18 -33.95
CA GLU A 235 -4.57 -1.14 -33.46
C GLU A 235 -4.87 -1.36 -31.98
N GLN A 236 -4.64 -0.34 -31.14
CA GLN A 236 -4.74 -0.48 -29.69
C GLN A 236 -6.12 -0.12 -29.12
N HIS A 237 -6.86 0.77 -29.81
CA HIS A 237 -8.10 1.33 -29.29
C HIS A 237 -9.29 1.23 -30.25
N ASN A 238 -9.09 0.68 -31.46
CA ASN A 238 -10.09 0.61 -32.53
C ASN A 238 -10.69 1.97 -32.90
N ILE A 239 -9.87 3.05 -32.83
CA ILE A 239 -10.29 4.42 -33.14
C ILE A 239 -9.68 4.84 -34.46
N LEU A 240 -10.52 5.12 -35.45
CA LEU A 240 -10.09 5.66 -36.74
C LEU A 240 -9.82 7.17 -36.62
N VAL A 241 -8.57 7.59 -36.79
CA VAL A 241 -8.17 8.99 -36.70
C VAL A 241 -7.61 9.44 -38.04
N HIS A 242 -8.14 10.55 -38.56
CA HIS A 242 -7.58 11.15 -39.77
C HIS A 242 -6.28 11.90 -39.47
N ARG A 243 -5.29 11.83 -40.37
CA ARG A 243 -3.97 12.47 -40.18
C ARG A 243 -4.01 13.96 -39.84
N THR A 244 -5.02 14.67 -40.33
CA THR A 244 -5.21 16.12 -40.06
C THR A 244 -5.79 16.37 -38.68
N THR A 245 -6.32 15.38 -38.00
CA THR A 245 -6.89 15.49 -36.65
C THR A 245 -5.79 15.42 -35.58
N VAL A 246 -4.75 14.60 -35.78
CA VAL A 246 -3.65 14.44 -34.82
C VAL A 246 -2.99 15.77 -34.44
N PRO A 247 -2.59 16.67 -35.37
CA PRO A 247 -2.05 17.97 -34.99
C PRO A 247 -3.01 18.83 -34.15
N LYS A 248 -4.31 18.78 -34.44
CA LYS A 248 -5.34 19.51 -33.67
C LYS A 248 -5.45 18.97 -32.24
N ASP A 249 -5.43 17.67 -32.07
CA ASP A 249 -5.45 17.03 -30.75
C ASP A 249 -4.17 17.34 -29.96
N ILE A 250 -3.01 17.36 -30.63
CA ILE A 250 -1.73 17.81 -30.04
C ILE A 250 -1.85 19.27 -29.55
N ASP A 251 -2.43 20.14 -30.36
CA ASP A 251 -2.60 21.56 -29.98
C ASP A 251 -3.59 21.73 -28.81
N LEU A 252 -4.62 20.88 -28.71
CA LEU A 252 -5.51 20.83 -27.55
C LEU A 252 -4.76 20.38 -26.27
N LEU A 253 -3.93 19.36 -26.36
CA LEU A 253 -3.10 18.92 -25.24
C LEU A 253 -2.10 19.99 -24.81
N ARG A 254 -1.49 20.71 -25.78
CA ARG A 254 -0.62 21.87 -25.49
C ARG A 254 -1.39 23.00 -24.80
N ALA A 255 -2.59 23.29 -25.26
CA ALA A 255 -3.47 24.28 -24.64
C ALA A 255 -3.89 23.89 -23.22
N ALA A 256 -3.97 22.58 -22.93
CA ALA A 256 -4.20 22.04 -21.59
C ALA A 256 -2.95 22.06 -20.68
N GLY A 257 -1.79 22.52 -21.20
CA GLY A 257 -0.57 22.72 -20.42
C GLY A 257 0.47 21.60 -20.56
N PHE A 258 0.26 20.61 -21.44
CA PHE A 258 1.24 19.56 -21.68
C PHE A 258 2.31 20.02 -22.67
N GLU A 259 3.57 19.86 -22.32
CA GLU A 259 4.69 20.20 -23.21
C GLU A 259 4.95 19.06 -24.21
N ILE A 260 4.31 19.16 -25.38
CA ILE A 260 4.50 18.21 -26.47
C ILE A 260 5.36 18.87 -27.55
N ILE A 261 6.54 18.32 -27.76
CA ILE A 261 7.45 18.77 -28.81
C ILE A 261 7.07 18.10 -30.13
N GLY A 262 7.02 18.89 -31.20
CA GLY A 262 6.82 18.42 -32.55
C GLY A 262 7.99 18.84 -33.42
N GLU A 263 8.64 17.89 -34.07
CA GLU A 263 9.75 18.13 -34.98
C GLU A 263 9.40 17.66 -36.40
N ARG A 264 9.80 18.45 -37.40
CA ARG A 264 9.62 18.08 -38.81
C ARG A 264 10.89 17.41 -39.33
N LYS A 265 10.90 16.06 -39.32
CA LYS A 265 11.93 15.25 -40.00
C LYS A 265 11.45 14.90 -41.43
N ARG A 266 11.24 13.64 -41.75
CA ARG A 266 10.56 13.21 -43.00
C ARG A 266 9.03 13.41 -42.92
N ALA A 267 8.49 13.35 -41.68
CA ALA A 267 7.11 13.65 -41.30
C ALA A 267 7.14 14.48 -40.02
N TRP A 268 5.98 14.98 -39.58
CA TRP A 268 5.87 15.50 -38.23
C TRP A 268 5.93 14.37 -37.22
N GLU A 269 6.83 14.47 -36.27
CA GLU A 269 7.06 13.54 -35.18
C GLU A 269 6.87 14.25 -33.86
N TYR A 270 6.26 13.58 -32.89
CA TYR A 270 5.87 14.16 -31.61
C TYR A 270 6.38 13.33 -30.45
N TYR A 271 6.73 13.99 -29.35
CA TYR A 271 6.99 13.37 -28.06
C TYR A 271 6.56 14.27 -26.90
N LEU A 272 6.27 13.68 -25.75
CA LEU A 272 5.96 14.40 -24.51
C LEU A 272 7.28 14.73 -23.80
N ALA A 273 7.58 16.05 -23.67
CA ALA A 273 8.80 16.54 -23.00
C ALA A 273 8.59 16.69 -21.51
N ASP A 274 7.43 17.23 -21.08
CA ASP A 274 7.13 17.45 -19.66
C ASP A 274 6.82 16.15 -18.94
N ARG A 275 7.81 15.66 -18.21
CA ARG A 275 7.68 14.50 -17.34
C ARG A 275 7.91 14.91 -15.90
N LYS A 276 7.08 14.39 -15.00
CA LYS A 276 7.20 14.68 -13.55
C LYS A 276 8.57 14.34 -12.98
N PHE A 277 9.25 13.36 -13.57
CA PHE A 277 10.58 12.92 -13.18
C PHE A 277 11.44 12.67 -14.42
N SER A 278 12.66 13.17 -14.41
CA SER A 278 13.71 12.77 -15.36
C SER A 278 14.19 11.34 -15.09
N VAL A 279 14.79 10.71 -16.09
CA VAL A 279 15.34 9.35 -15.95
C VAL A 279 16.38 9.25 -14.83
N PRO A 280 17.32 10.22 -14.65
CA PRO A 280 18.24 10.21 -13.52
C PRO A 280 17.55 10.29 -12.16
N GLU A 281 16.49 11.09 -12.02
CA GLU A 281 15.72 11.18 -10.77
C GLU A 281 14.98 9.86 -10.47
N LEU A 282 14.35 9.24 -11.47
CA LEU A 282 13.76 7.91 -11.31
C LEU A 282 14.81 6.88 -10.89
N LYS A 283 16.00 6.92 -11.48
CA LYS A 283 17.11 6.03 -11.08
C LYS A 283 17.47 6.21 -9.61
N LEU A 284 17.61 7.46 -9.14
CA LEU A 284 17.88 7.73 -7.73
C LEU A 284 16.76 7.22 -6.80
N LEU A 285 15.50 7.40 -7.18
CA LEU A 285 14.37 6.90 -6.41
C LEU A 285 14.34 5.36 -6.36
N ILE A 286 14.59 4.71 -7.48
CA ILE A 286 14.69 3.25 -7.59
C ILE A 286 15.83 2.73 -6.69
N ASP A 287 17.01 3.34 -6.76
CA ASP A 287 18.16 2.96 -5.95
C ASP A 287 17.89 3.17 -4.45
N ALA A 288 17.19 4.25 -4.08
CA ALA A 288 16.77 4.51 -2.70
C ALA A 288 15.80 3.44 -2.18
N VAL A 289 14.78 3.07 -2.96
CA VAL A 289 13.83 1.98 -2.62
C VAL A 289 14.57 0.66 -2.50
N GLN A 290 15.46 0.36 -3.44
CA GLN A 290 16.21 -0.89 -3.47
C GLN A 290 17.20 -1.01 -2.31
N SER A 291 17.87 0.08 -1.96
CA SER A 291 18.86 0.11 -0.87
C SER A 291 18.23 0.08 0.52
N SER A 292 16.97 0.43 0.65
CA SER A 292 16.26 0.46 1.93
C SER A 292 16.13 -0.94 2.54
N LYS A 293 16.59 -1.09 3.79
CA LYS A 293 16.40 -2.32 4.57
C LYS A 293 15.03 -2.39 5.24
N PHE A 294 14.35 -1.27 5.38
CA PHE A 294 13.03 -1.20 5.97
C PHE A 294 11.94 -1.76 5.06
N ILE A 295 12.07 -1.51 3.75
CA ILE A 295 11.10 -1.96 2.74
C ILE A 295 11.39 -3.43 2.42
N THR A 296 10.35 -4.28 2.48
CA THR A 296 10.46 -5.71 2.14
C THR A 296 10.84 -5.90 0.66
N GLU A 297 11.33 -7.08 0.29
CA GLU A 297 11.71 -7.38 -1.09
C GLU A 297 10.51 -7.24 -2.04
N LYS A 298 9.40 -7.90 -1.73
CA LYS A 298 8.14 -7.84 -2.50
C LYS A 298 7.63 -6.40 -2.67
N LYS A 299 7.67 -5.60 -1.60
CA LYS A 299 7.20 -4.20 -1.68
C LYS A 299 8.16 -3.33 -2.48
N SER A 300 9.47 -3.60 -2.41
CA SER A 300 10.45 -2.89 -3.23
C SER A 300 10.22 -3.15 -4.72
N GLU A 301 9.99 -4.40 -5.12
CA GLU A 301 9.67 -4.76 -6.51
C GLU A 301 8.44 -4.00 -7.00
N SER A 302 7.33 -4.06 -6.24
CA SER A 302 6.11 -3.34 -6.58
C SER A 302 6.29 -1.81 -6.67
N LEU A 303 7.08 -1.20 -5.78
CA LEU A 303 7.37 0.24 -5.85
C LEU A 303 8.26 0.60 -7.03
N ILE A 304 9.25 -0.25 -7.35
CA ILE A 304 10.13 -0.06 -8.50
C ILE A 304 9.33 -0.15 -9.79
N GLU A 305 8.43 -1.12 -9.93
CA GLU A 305 7.53 -1.21 -11.09
C GLU A 305 6.69 0.06 -11.27
N LYS A 306 6.12 0.60 -10.19
CA LYS A 306 5.36 1.86 -10.23
C LYS A 306 6.24 3.05 -10.61
N LEU A 307 7.48 3.13 -10.12
CA LEU A 307 8.41 4.19 -10.50
C LEU A 307 8.81 4.09 -11.98
N ILE A 308 9.07 2.88 -12.45
CA ILE A 308 9.43 2.61 -13.84
C ILE A 308 8.26 2.98 -14.78
N SER A 309 7.01 2.79 -14.38
CA SER A 309 5.83 3.16 -15.19
C SER A 309 5.64 4.68 -15.35
N LEU A 310 6.40 5.52 -14.65
CA LEU A 310 6.36 6.98 -14.81
C LEU A 310 7.19 7.51 -15.99
N THR A 311 7.85 6.64 -16.74
CA THR A 311 8.65 7.03 -17.91
C THR A 311 8.23 6.25 -19.16
N SER A 312 8.86 6.54 -20.33
CA SER A 312 8.61 5.79 -21.57
C SER A 312 9.03 4.32 -21.44
N GLU A 313 8.40 3.42 -22.20
CA GLU A 313 8.73 2.00 -22.24
C GLU A 313 10.23 1.76 -22.51
N THR A 314 10.82 2.53 -23.42
CA THR A 314 12.25 2.44 -23.75
C THR A 314 13.14 2.82 -22.55
N ASN A 315 12.81 3.90 -21.86
CA ASN A 315 13.56 4.32 -20.67
C ASN A 315 13.26 3.39 -19.48
N ALA A 316 12.04 2.86 -19.38
CA ALA A 316 11.67 1.82 -18.43
C ALA A 316 12.57 0.58 -18.56
N ASP A 317 12.83 0.13 -19.79
CA ASP A 317 13.72 -1.00 -20.05
C ASP A 317 15.20 -0.71 -19.74
N LYS A 318 15.64 0.53 -19.97
CA LYS A 318 16.99 0.97 -19.55
C LYS A 318 17.10 0.94 -18.01
N LEU A 319 16.08 1.42 -17.30
CA LEU A 319 16.05 1.42 -15.83
C LEU A 319 16.00 0.00 -15.27
N LYS A 320 15.18 -0.91 -15.82
CA LYS A 320 15.11 -2.33 -15.40
C LYS A 320 16.47 -3.03 -15.50
N ARG A 321 17.20 -2.83 -16.59
CA ARG A 321 18.54 -3.43 -16.77
C ARG A 321 19.59 -2.92 -15.79
N SER A 322 19.43 -1.72 -15.27
CA SER A 322 20.36 -1.10 -14.31
C SER A 322 20.01 -1.39 -12.85
N VAL A 323 18.96 -2.13 -12.58
CA VAL A 323 18.56 -2.56 -11.23
C VAL A 323 19.39 -3.80 -10.85
N HIS A 324 20.49 -3.60 -10.15
CA HIS A 324 21.27 -4.70 -9.59
C HIS A 324 20.80 -4.96 -8.16
N ILE A 325 20.19 -6.11 -7.94
CA ILE A 325 19.84 -6.59 -6.60
C ILE A 325 21.16 -7.00 -5.92
N THR A 326 21.72 -6.12 -5.11
CA THR A 326 22.75 -6.54 -4.14
C THR A 326 22.01 -7.20 -2.99
N GLY A 327 22.39 -8.43 -2.61
CA GLY A 327 21.73 -9.24 -1.57
C GLY A 327 21.78 -8.60 -0.18
N ARG A 328 21.17 -7.42 -0.02
CA ARG A 328 20.98 -6.77 1.27
C ARG A 328 19.86 -7.48 2.01
N VAL A 329 20.10 -7.78 3.28
CA VAL A 329 19.05 -8.31 4.18
C VAL A 329 17.99 -7.24 4.35
N LYS A 330 16.81 -7.47 3.77
CA LYS A 330 15.63 -6.61 3.90
C LYS A 330 14.77 -7.03 5.09
N SER A 331 13.84 -6.17 5.50
CA SER A 331 12.83 -6.49 6.51
C SER A 331 11.87 -7.57 5.99
N GLU A 332 11.46 -8.47 6.86
CA GLU A 332 10.40 -9.44 6.58
C GLU A 332 9.00 -8.92 7.02
N ASN A 333 8.96 -7.71 7.59
CA ASN A 333 7.72 -7.13 8.10
C ASN A 333 6.93 -6.42 7.00
N GLU A 334 6.06 -7.15 6.31
CA GLU A 334 5.15 -6.63 5.28
C GLU A 334 4.19 -5.53 5.78
N LYS A 335 4.01 -5.43 7.10
CA LYS A 335 3.12 -4.44 7.73
C LYS A 335 3.83 -3.13 8.09
N GLY A 336 5.14 -3.03 7.84
CA GLY A 336 5.96 -1.90 8.30
C GLY A 336 5.40 -0.54 7.90
N TYR A 337 4.92 -0.36 6.68
CA TYR A 337 4.37 0.91 6.21
C TYR A 337 2.99 1.23 6.82
N TYR A 338 2.12 0.23 7.08
CA TYR A 338 0.87 0.44 7.81
C TYR A 338 1.13 0.85 9.28
N ILE A 339 2.21 0.32 9.86
CA ILE A 339 2.63 0.72 11.20
C ILE A 339 3.08 2.18 11.20
N VAL A 340 3.86 2.59 10.18
CA VAL A 340 4.28 3.98 9.98
C VAL A 340 3.08 4.90 9.83
N ASP A 341 2.10 4.51 9.03
CA ASP A 341 0.88 5.27 8.78
C ASP A 341 0.05 5.44 10.06
N ALA A 342 -0.22 4.36 10.79
CA ALA A 342 -0.93 4.41 12.07
C ALA A 342 -0.22 5.29 13.12
N ILE A 343 1.11 5.27 13.16
CA ILE A 343 1.88 6.15 14.04
C ILE A 343 1.72 7.62 13.63
N ASN A 344 1.81 7.91 12.33
CA ASN A 344 1.61 9.27 11.80
C ASN A 344 0.19 9.78 12.09
N GLU A 345 -0.82 8.94 11.90
CA GLU A 345 -2.20 9.27 12.24
C GLU A 345 -2.33 9.61 13.73
N ALA A 346 -1.79 8.78 14.61
CA ALA A 346 -1.82 9.01 16.06
C ALA A 346 -1.12 10.32 16.46
N ILE A 347 0.02 10.65 15.81
CA ILE A 347 0.72 11.92 16.02
C ILE A 347 -0.17 13.10 15.59
N ASN A 348 -0.81 13.01 14.42
CA ASN A 348 -1.65 14.07 13.85
C ASN A 348 -2.92 14.30 14.69
N VAL A 349 -3.57 13.24 15.14
CA VAL A 349 -4.77 13.29 15.98
C VAL A 349 -4.45 13.63 17.44
N GLY A 350 -3.21 13.41 17.88
CA GLY A 350 -2.75 13.68 19.24
C GLY A 350 -3.27 12.66 20.25
N VAL A 351 -3.24 11.36 19.91
CA VAL A 351 -3.68 10.25 20.77
C VAL A 351 -2.55 9.27 21.05
N LYS A 352 -2.63 8.57 22.18
CA LYS A 352 -1.69 7.50 22.52
C LYS A 352 -1.88 6.30 21.61
N ILE A 353 -0.83 5.49 21.49
CA ILE A 353 -0.85 4.22 20.79
C ILE A 353 -0.45 3.08 21.71
N SER A 354 -0.99 1.89 21.42
CA SER A 354 -0.61 0.64 22.08
C SER A 354 -0.06 -0.34 21.08
N PHE A 355 1.09 -0.97 21.37
CA PHE A 355 1.72 -1.92 20.47
C PHE A 355 2.58 -2.96 21.18
N TYR A 356 2.74 -4.12 20.55
CA TYR A 356 3.67 -5.16 20.96
C TYR A 356 5.03 -4.96 20.29
N TYR A 357 6.10 -5.09 21.08
CA TYR A 357 7.47 -4.90 20.62
C TYR A 357 8.30 -6.17 20.80
N SER A 358 9.03 -6.59 19.76
CA SER A 358 9.80 -7.84 19.78
C SER A 358 11.29 -7.63 19.61
N GLU A 359 12.05 -8.63 20.02
CA GLU A 359 13.48 -8.77 19.74
C GLU A 359 13.82 -10.24 19.44
N LEU A 360 14.94 -10.47 18.78
CA LEU A 360 15.43 -11.81 18.53
C LEU A 360 16.27 -12.27 19.74
N ASN A 361 16.00 -13.48 20.22
CA ASN A 361 16.85 -14.14 21.21
C ASN A 361 18.09 -14.78 20.55
N GLY A 362 18.99 -15.34 21.36
CA GLY A 362 20.21 -16.01 20.88
C GLY A 362 19.98 -17.24 19.98
N LYS A 363 18.72 -17.72 19.87
CA LYS A 363 18.31 -18.82 18.96
C LYS A 363 17.57 -18.30 17.73
N LYS A 364 17.66 -17.01 17.41
CA LYS A 364 16.94 -16.33 16.31
C LYS A 364 15.40 -16.44 16.41
N LYS A 365 14.86 -16.76 17.59
CA LYS A 365 13.42 -16.74 17.81
C LYS A 365 12.99 -15.36 18.30
N GLU A 366 11.89 -14.86 17.76
CA GLU A 366 11.28 -13.63 18.23
C GLU A 366 10.68 -13.83 19.63
N VAL A 367 10.98 -12.89 20.49
CA VAL A 367 10.45 -12.81 21.86
C VAL A 367 9.85 -11.43 22.07
N LEU A 368 8.63 -11.39 22.58
CA LEU A 368 7.99 -10.14 22.97
C LEU A 368 8.69 -9.56 24.19
N ARG A 369 8.97 -8.26 24.15
CA ARG A 369 9.45 -7.49 25.30
C ARG A 369 8.28 -7.15 26.22
N ASN A 370 8.59 -6.53 27.35
CA ASN A 370 7.61 -6.11 28.36
C ASN A 370 6.76 -7.29 28.88
N GLU A 371 7.40 -8.45 29.10
CA GLU A 371 6.72 -9.66 29.58
C GLU A 371 5.52 -10.10 28.71
N GLY A 372 5.58 -9.79 27.41
CA GLY A 372 4.50 -10.08 26.48
C GLY A 372 3.33 -9.09 26.52
N LYS A 373 3.41 -8.02 27.33
CA LYS A 373 2.41 -6.97 27.38
C LYS A 373 2.68 -5.88 26.32
N PRO A 374 1.65 -5.21 25.81
CA PRO A 374 1.84 -4.07 24.92
C PRO A 374 2.52 -2.91 25.66
N TYR A 375 3.16 -2.02 24.92
CA TYR A 375 3.59 -0.71 25.40
C TYR A 375 2.51 0.31 25.06
N THR A 376 2.24 1.22 26.01
CA THR A 376 1.40 2.40 25.80
C THR A 376 2.31 3.61 25.66
N VAL A 377 2.25 4.26 24.51
CA VAL A 377 3.17 5.35 24.17
C VAL A 377 2.40 6.56 23.66
N SER A 378 2.74 7.74 24.17
CA SER A 378 2.37 9.02 23.56
C SER A 378 3.37 9.33 22.45
N PRO A 379 3.02 9.12 21.15
CA PRO A 379 3.95 9.31 20.06
C PRO A 379 4.26 10.80 19.89
N PHE A 380 5.53 11.15 19.77
CA PHE A 380 5.98 12.52 19.58
C PHE A 380 6.43 12.79 18.16
N ASP A 381 7.31 11.96 17.65
CA ASP A 381 7.88 12.12 16.31
C ASP A 381 8.26 10.75 15.72
N LEU A 382 8.16 10.67 14.41
CA LEU A 382 8.63 9.53 13.62
C LEU A 382 9.83 9.97 12.81
N ILE A 383 10.98 9.36 13.03
CA ILE A 383 12.27 9.77 12.51
C ILE A 383 12.83 8.68 11.60
N TRP A 384 13.25 9.03 10.39
CA TRP A 384 14.05 8.15 9.55
C TRP A 384 15.53 8.37 9.88
N ASP A 385 16.22 7.32 10.34
CA ASP A 385 17.66 7.36 10.57
C ASP A 385 18.36 6.11 10.02
N GLY A 386 19.33 6.33 9.16
CA GLY A 386 20.02 5.28 8.44
C GLY A 386 19.05 4.44 7.59
N ASP A 387 18.80 3.22 7.99
CA ASP A 387 18.00 2.23 7.24
C ASP A 387 16.59 2.00 7.83
N TYR A 388 16.19 2.70 8.90
CA TYR A 388 14.97 2.38 9.66
C TYR A 388 14.21 3.61 10.13
N TYR A 389 12.89 3.42 10.32
CA TYR A 389 12.08 4.36 11.08
C TYR A 389 12.20 4.12 12.57
N TYR A 390 12.23 5.21 13.33
CA TYR A 390 12.25 5.26 14.77
C TYR A 390 11.11 6.12 15.29
N LEU A 391 10.27 5.53 16.13
CA LEU A 391 9.26 6.23 16.90
C LEU A 391 9.89 6.76 18.16
N THR A 392 9.83 8.08 18.40
CA THR A 392 10.12 8.68 19.71
C THR A 392 8.81 9.02 20.40
N GLY A 393 8.71 8.72 21.70
CA GLY A 393 7.50 9.00 22.46
C GLY A 393 7.68 8.73 23.94
N TYR A 394 6.76 9.26 24.74
CA TYR A 394 6.70 9.00 26.17
C TYR A 394 6.02 7.66 26.43
N CYS A 395 6.71 6.78 27.12
CA CYS A 395 6.25 5.44 27.48
C CYS A 395 5.63 5.48 28.88
N ASP A 396 4.35 5.16 28.97
CA ASP A 396 3.61 5.24 30.25
C ASP A 396 4.16 4.22 31.28
N GLU A 397 4.52 3.00 30.86
CA GLU A 397 5.02 1.95 31.77
C GLU A 397 6.41 2.24 32.33
N ARG A 398 7.15 3.15 31.71
CA ARG A 398 8.53 3.50 32.11
C ARG A 398 8.69 4.93 32.55
N GLU A 399 7.65 5.75 32.39
CA GLU A 399 7.61 7.17 32.74
C GLU A 399 8.77 8.01 32.13
N VAL A 400 9.25 7.62 30.95
CA VAL A 400 10.35 8.28 30.23
C VAL A 400 10.11 8.33 28.73
N VAL A 401 10.76 9.28 28.04
CA VAL A 401 10.81 9.30 26.59
C VAL A 401 11.71 8.18 26.08
N ARG A 402 11.20 7.38 25.16
CA ARG A 402 11.92 6.25 24.54
C ARG A 402 11.85 6.30 23.04
N THR A 403 12.79 5.57 22.45
CA THR A 403 12.87 5.36 21.00
C THR A 403 12.64 3.90 20.69
N TYR A 404 11.77 3.63 19.71
CA TYR A 404 11.41 2.30 19.25
C TYR A 404 11.66 2.17 17.75
N ARG A 405 12.33 1.11 17.32
CA ARG A 405 12.44 0.80 15.89
C ARG A 405 11.09 0.26 15.39
N VAL A 406 10.59 0.86 14.32
CA VAL A 406 9.25 0.56 13.80
C VAL A 406 9.14 -0.86 13.23
N ASP A 407 10.19 -1.36 12.61
CA ASP A 407 10.25 -2.73 12.06
C ASP A 407 10.12 -3.84 13.11
N ARG A 408 10.34 -3.52 14.40
CA ARG A 408 10.19 -4.44 15.54
C ARG A 408 8.80 -4.40 16.18
N ILE A 409 7.91 -3.55 15.72
CA ILE A 409 6.51 -3.50 16.14
C ILE A 409 5.76 -4.63 15.42
N LYS A 410 5.09 -5.51 16.16
CA LYS A 410 4.55 -6.77 15.62
C LYS A 410 3.20 -6.67 14.92
N LYS A 411 2.37 -5.75 15.34
CA LYS A 411 1.06 -5.49 14.76
C LYS A 411 0.90 -4.00 14.55
N GLN A 412 -0.02 -3.61 13.69
CA GLN A 412 -0.43 -2.23 13.57
C GLN A 412 -0.80 -1.69 14.97
N PRO A 413 -0.23 -0.57 15.40
CA PRO A 413 -0.57 0.03 16.67
C PRO A 413 -2.05 0.34 16.79
N GLU A 414 -2.61 0.10 17.96
CA GLU A 414 -3.98 0.47 18.27
C GLU A 414 -3.99 1.93 18.77
N LEU A 415 -4.81 2.77 18.14
CA LEU A 415 -5.01 4.14 18.56
C LEU A 415 -5.90 4.15 19.79
N SER A 416 -5.42 4.80 20.87
CA SER A 416 -6.18 4.98 22.11
C SER A 416 -7.16 6.15 21.97
N LYS A 417 -8.18 6.17 22.81
CA LYS A 417 -9.02 7.37 23.03
C LYS A 417 -8.33 8.43 23.93
N GLU A 418 -7.25 8.06 24.61
CA GLU A 418 -6.50 8.95 25.48
C GLU A 418 -5.61 9.89 24.67
N LYS A 419 -5.61 11.15 25.06
CA LYS A 419 -4.72 12.16 24.48
C LYS A 419 -3.28 11.93 24.90
N VAL A 420 -2.36 12.30 24.01
CA VAL A 420 -0.92 12.26 24.28
C VAL A 420 -0.55 13.14 25.48
N VAL A 421 0.47 12.72 26.22
CA VAL A 421 1.15 13.56 27.19
C VAL A 421 1.82 14.73 26.44
N LYS A 422 1.76 15.94 26.99
CA LYS A 422 2.45 17.10 26.41
C LYS A 422 3.95 16.80 26.28
N LYS A 423 4.54 17.20 25.16
CA LYS A 423 5.99 17.10 24.99
C LYS A 423 6.69 17.76 26.16
N LEU A 424 7.62 17.06 26.79
CA LEU A 424 8.35 17.54 27.95
C LEU A 424 9.09 18.85 27.64
N GLU A 425 9.19 19.75 28.60
CA GLU A 425 10.00 20.97 28.47
C GLU A 425 11.43 20.61 28.05
N GLY A 426 11.92 21.24 26.98
CA GLY A 426 13.24 20.93 26.43
C GLY A 426 13.28 19.77 25.42
N TYR A 427 12.15 19.05 25.17
CA TYR A 427 12.09 18.11 24.05
C TYR A 427 12.17 18.86 22.72
N ASN A 428 13.15 18.51 21.92
CA ASN A 428 13.33 19.06 20.56
C ASN A 428 13.77 17.94 19.63
N VAL A 429 12.97 17.67 18.60
CA VAL A 429 13.27 16.64 17.59
C VAL A 429 14.60 16.88 16.90
N SER A 430 14.95 18.16 16.65
CA SER A 430 16.23 18.52 16.06
C SER A 430 17.43 18.07 16.91
N LYS A 431 17.28 18.02 18.24
CA LYS A 431 18.34 17.45 19.11
C LYS A 431 18.51 15.94 18.86
N TYR A 432 17.43 15.21 18.56
CA TYR A 432 17.50 13.77 18.30
C TYR A 432 18.05 13.44 16.91
N THR A 433 17.90 14.34 15.94
CA THR A 433 18.40 14.15 14.57
C THR A 433 19.79 14.76 14.36
N THR A 434 20.13 15.84 15.08
CA THR A 434 21.42 16.54 14.94
C THR A 434 22.48 16.08 15.93
N GLU A 435 22.09 15.52 17.08
CA GLU A 435 23.05 14.94 18.02
C GLU A 435 23.41 13.53 17.53
N VAL A 436 24.55 13.46 16.90
CA VAL A 436 25.10 12.25 16.30
C VAL A 436 25.21 11.12 17.34
N PHE A 437 24.75 9.91 16.98
CA PHE A 437 24.70 8.70 17.81
C PHE A 437 23.65 8.66 18.94
N ARG A 438 22.69 9.62 19.03
CA ARG A 438 21.72 9.67 20.12
C ARG A 438 20.62 8.60 20.06
N MET A 439 20.28 8.10 18.87
CA MET A 439 19.19 7.12 18.70
C MET A 439 19.34 5.83 19.54
N PHE A 440 20.52 5.60 20.11
CA PHE A 440 20.85 4.40 20.88
C PHE A 440 21.19 4.70 22.35
N SER A 441 21.06 5.95 22.83
CA SER A 441 21.38 6.33 24.19
C SER A 441 20.31 7.26 24.77
N THR A 442 20.02 7.06 26.06
CA THR A 442 19.21 7.99 26.89
C THR A 442 20.09 9.08 27.51
N ASP A 443 21.42 8.98 27.35
CA ASP A 443 22.38 9.90 27.96
C ASP A 443 22.38 11.24 27.24
N GLU A 444 22.71 12.29 27.99
CA GLU A 444 22.88 13.62 27.41
C GLU A 444 24.10 13.67 26.49
N ALA A 445 23.98 14.47 25.42
CA ALA A 445 25.09 14.69 24.52
C ALA A 445 26.17 15.54 25.18
N VAL A 446 27.40 15.10 25.08
CA VAL A 446 28.58 15.78 25.62
C VAL A 446 29.52 16.24 24.51
N ASP A 447 30.26 17.30 24.76
CA ASP A 447 31.29 17.79 23.84
C ASP A 447 32.52 16.89 23.98
N VAL A 448 32.86 16.16 22.90
CA VAL A 448 33.99 15.23 22.85
C VAL A 448 35.08 15.81 21.93
N THR A 449 36.28 15.93 22.45
CA THR A 449 37.42 16.34 21.67
C THR A 449 38.13 15.13 21.11
N LEU A 450 38.27 15.14 19.79
CA LEU A 450 38.91 14.08 19.00
C LEU A 450 40.21 14.62 18.39
N LEU A 451 41.27 13.83 18.48
CA LEU A 451 42.48 13.98 17.68
C LEU A 451 42.43 12.98 16.52
N CYS A 452 42.58 13.46 15.32
CA CYS A 452 42.38 12.69 14.11
C CYS A 452 43.55 12.84 13.15
N ASP A 453 43.98 11.77 12.51
CA ASP A 453 44.91 11.85 11.38
C ASP A 453 44.21 12.52 10.17
N ASN A 454 44.96 13.25 9.34
CA ASN A 454 44.41 13.98 8.19
C ASN A 454 43.64 13.08 7.21
N CYS A 455 44.02 11.81 7.09
CA CYS A 455 43.30 10.84 6.25
C CYS A 455 41.84 10.55 6.73
N CYS A 456 41.53 10.88 7.98
CA CYS A 456 40.18 10.72 8.54
C CYS A 456 39.26 11.92 8.28
N MET A 457 39.73 12.98 7.60
CA MET A 457 38.99 14.22 7.37
C MET A 457 37.61 13.93 6.72
N ASN A 458 37.59 13.14 5.65
CA ASN A 458 36.30 12.80 5.00
C ASN A 458 35.33 12.09 5.95
N ALA A 459 35.80 11.12 6.73
CA ALA A 459 35.00 10.38 7.68
C ALA A 459 34.41 11.30 8.77
N VAL A 460 35.15 12.31 9.21
CA VAL A 460 34.68 13.31 10.17
C VAL A 460 33.67 14.25 9.52
N VAL A 461 33.94 14.75 8.31
CA VAL A 461 33.04 15.66 7.58
C VAL A 461 31.75 14.94 7.18
N ASP A 462 31.81 13.69 6.70
CA ASP A 462 30.64 12.89 6.34
C ASP A 462 29.74 12.63 7.57
N LYS A 463 30.34 12.50 8.76
CA LYS A 463 29.59 12.21 9.97
C LYS A 463 29.05 13.45 10.69
N PHE A 464 29.81 14.54 10.73
CA PHE A 464 29.48 15.73 11.51
C PHE A 464 29.17 16.96 10.64
N GLY A 465 29.29 16.83 9.33
CA GLY A 465 29.02 17.89 8.37
C GLY A 465 30.21 18.84 8.14
N LYS A 466 30.16 19.56 7.01
CA LYS A 466 31.23 20.50 6.60
C LYS A 466 31.46 21.70 7.55
N LYS A 467 30.51 21.98 8.46
CA LYS A 467 30.58 23.09 9.41
C LYS A 467 31.34 22.72 10.70
N VAL A 468 31.79 21.49 10.85
CA VAL A 468 32.56 21.06 12.01
C VAL A 468 33.84 21.90 12.15
N LYS A 469 34.11 22.43 13.36
CA LYS A 469 35.30 23.24 13.63
C LYS A 469 36.52 22.36 13.74
N ILE A 470 37.55 22.70 13.01
CA ILE A 470 38.82 21.95 12.93
C ILE A 470 39.97 22.86 13.27
N SER A 471 40.94 22.37 14.03
CA SER A 471 42.23 23.00 14.28
C SER A 471 43.35 22.04 13.92
N SER A 472 44.31 22.47 13.11
CA SER A 472 45.50 21.67 12.74
C SER A 472 46.37 21.41 13.95
N VAL A 473 46.94 20.20 14.03
CA VAL A 473 47.88 19.76 15.06
C VAL A 473 49.11 19.17 14.35
N GLY A 474 50.13 19.98 14.18
CA GLY A 474 51.28 19.61 13.33
C GLY A 474 50.89 19.51 11.85
N GLU A 475 51.62 18.72 11.08
CA GLU A 475 51.41 18.56 9.63
C GLU A 475 50.47 17.41 9.27
N GLU A 476 50.29 16.40 10.14
CA GLU A 476 49.62 15.14 9.83
C GLU A 476 48.29 14.93 10.57
N GLN A 477 47.95 15.82 11.53
CA GLN A 477 46.78 15.65 12.39
C GLN A 477 45.96 16.93 12.50
N PHE A 478 44.71 16.73 12.89
CA PHE A 478 43.79 17.81 13.27
C PHE A 478 43.00 17.44 14.52
N ARG A 479 42.55 18.47 15.25
CA ARG A 479 41.69 18.36 16.42
C ARG A 479 40.31 18.92 16.09
N THR A 480 39.28 18.24 16.57
CA THR A 480 37.89 18.71 16.48
C THR A 480 37.13 18.43 17.76
N THR A 481 36.17 19.29 18.10
CA THR A 481 35.24 19.04 19.21
C THR A 481 33.86 18.87 18.64
N VAL A 482 33.26 17.72 18.92
CA VAL A 482 31.97 17.32 18.40
C VAL A 482 31.02 16.99 19.54
N LYS A 483 29.74 17.39 19.40
CA LYS A 483 28.70 17.09 20.37
C LYS A 483 28.07 15.74 20.05
N VAL A 484 28.24 14.76 20.93
CA VAL A 484 27.79 13.37 20.68
C VAL A 484 27.22 12.73 21.94
N CYS A 485 26.30 11.79 21.74
CA CYS A 485 25.93 10.84 22.79
C CYS A 485 26.98 9.71 22.82
N THR A 486 27.56 9.46 23.99
CA THR A 486 28.63 8.47 24.20
C THR A 486 28.06 7.05 24.25
N SER A 487 27.47 6.64 23.15
CA SER A 487 26.82 5.34 22.94
C SER A 487 27.79 4.26 22.43
N PRO A 488 27.45 2.98 22.51
CA PRO A 488 28.24 1.91 21.87
C PRO A 488 28.50 2.14 20.38
N THR A 489 27.59 2.83 19.68
CA THR A 489 27.75 3.19 18.26
C THR A 489 28.80 4.26 18.04
N PHE A 490 28.91 5.24 18.94
CA PHE A 490 29.98 6.23 18.90
C PHE A 490 31.34 5.55 19.11
N TYR A 491 31.48 4.73 20.15
CA TYR A 491 32.71 4.02 20.40
C TYR A 491 33.12 3.08 19.28
N ARG A 492 32.18 2.39 18.66
CA ARG A 492 32.39 1.55 17.49
C ARG A 492 32.88 2.36 16.28
N TRP A 493 32.33 3.56 16.08
CA TRP A 493 32.78 4.45 15.00
C TRP A 493 34.24 4.91 15.22
N VAL A 494 34.57 5.31 16.45
CA VAL A 494 35.97 5.65 16.81
C VAL A 494 36.90 4.45 16.60
N PHE A 495 36.50 3.26 17.08
CA PHE A 495 37.29 2.03 16.93
C PHE A 495 37.51 1.66 15.46
N GLY A 496 36.50 1.86 14.61
CA GLY A 496 36.57 1.58 13.17
C GLY A 496 37.61 2.38 12.40
N SER A 497 38.16 3.45 13.01
CA SER A 497 39.27 4.23 12.44
C SER A 497 40.65 3.57 12.61
N SER A 498 40.70 2.41 13.25
CA SER A 498 41.97 1.67 13.50
C SER A 498 43.02 2.49 14.24
N GLY A 499 42.58 3.28 15.22
CA GLY A 499 43.45 4.13 16.06
C GLY A 499 43.79 5.50 15.48
N LYS A 500 43.32 5.81 14.28
CA LYS A 500 43.57 7.12 13.63
C LYS A 500 42.65 8.25 14.14
N ILE A 501 41.65 7.91 14.93
CA ILE A 501 40.80 8.84 15.69
C ILE A 501 40.91 8.46 17.15
N VAL A 502 41.35 9.42 17.98
CA VAL A 502 41.62 9.24 19.41
C VAL A 502 40.70 10.20 20.20
N ILE A 503 40.08 9.71 21.28
CA ILE A 503 39.35 10.55 22.22
C ILE A 503 40.33 11.22 23.16
N GLU A 504 40.53 12.53 23.01
CA GLU A 504 41.38 13.32 23.93
C GLU A 504 40.62 13.70 25.23
N GLY A 505 39.34 14.01 25.11
CA GLY A 505 38.52 14.40 26.24
C GLY A 505 37.00 14.34 25.93
N PRO A 506 36.18 14.40 26.95
CA PRO A 506 36.45 14.44 28.41
C PRO A 506 37.08 13.14 28.95
N VAL A 507 37.71 13.24 30.12
CA VAL A 507 38.39 12.08 30.74
C VAL A 507 37.45 10.92 31.02
N GLU A 508 36.23 11.18 31.38
CA GLU A 508 35.18 10.20 31.65
C GLU A 508 34.88 9.38 30.37
N VAL A 509 34.69 10.06 29.22
CA VAL A 509 34.44 9.44 27.92
C VAL A 509 35.61 8.58 27.48
N ARG A 510 36.83 9.12 27.62
CA ARG A 510 38.06 8.40 27.31
C ARG A 510 38.22 7.14 28.18
N ASN A 511 37.94 7.23 29.48
CA ASN A 511 38.03 6.11 30.40
C ASN A 511 36.96 5.05 30.13
N ALA A 512 35.73 5.46 29.81
CA ALA A 512 34.66 4.55 29.39
C ALA A 512 35.06 3.77 28.13
N TYR A 513 35.63 4.45 27.14
CA TYR A 513 36.14 3.82 25.93
C TYR A 513 37.29 2.83 26.23
N LYS A 514 38.28 3.22 27.05
CA LYS A 514 39.36 2.32 27.49
C LYS A 514 38.83 1.08 28.18
N LYS A 515 37.83 1.22 29.10
CA LYS A 515 37.22 0.10 29.80
C LYS A 515 36.52 -0.86 28.84
N MET A 516 35.84 -0.32 27.82
CA MET A 516 35.19 -1.12 26.78
C MET A 516 36.23 -1.94 25.97
N LEU A 517 37.33 -1.30 25.57
CA LEU A 517 38.43 -1.96 24.83
C LEU A 517 39.08 -3.06 25.68
N GLN A 518 39.38 -2.77 26.97
CA GLN A 518 39.95 -3.74 27.89
C GLN A 518 39.05 -4.97 28.08
N LYS A 519 37.74 -4.75 28.28
CA LYS A 519 36.77 -5.84 28.36
C LYS A 519 36.78 -6.72 27.09
N SER A 520 36.94 -6.12 25.93
CA SER A 520 37.02 -6.88 24.66
C SER A 520 38.30 -7.69 24.57
N LEU A 521 39.44 -7.13 25.01
CA LEU A 521 40.70 -7.85 25.07
C LEU A 521 40.64 -9.03 26.07
N ASP A 522 40.09 -8.78 27.26
CA ASP A 522 39.98 -9.79 28.30
C ASP A 522 39.07 -10.96 27.87
N SER A 523 38.09 -10.71 26.98
CA SER A 523 37.19 -11.75 26.44
C SER A 523 37.83 -12.60 25.31
N MET A 524 39.02 -12.24 24.81
CA MET A 524 39.78 -12.98 23.79
C MET A 524 40.81 -13.92 24.42
N ASN A 525 41.08 -13.76 25.72
CA ASN A 525 41.93 -14.63 26.52
C ASN A 525 41.04 -15.60 27.31
#